data_757d1614135c018e30d21ba41112fdda
#
_entry.id   757d1614135c018e30d21ba41112fdda
#
_cell.length_a   1.000
_cell.length_b   1.000
_cell.length_c   1.000
_cell.angle_alpha   90.00
_cell.angle_beta   90.00
_cell.angle_gamma   90.00
#
_symmetry.space_group_name_H-M   'P 1'
#
loop_
_entity.id
_entity.type
_entity.pdbx_description
1 polymer ?
#
loop_
_entity_poly.entity_id
_entity_poly.type
_entity_poly.pdbx_seq_one_letter_code
_entity_poly.pdbx_strand_id
1 'polypeptide(L)'
;MESPILNLQERLQKLIDQYTADKKVMEELKKNCAELSEENMQLFAQVEEYAKLSSDSDAQLKALQEEHNALKAKHEELQNMLFGIENFADDAIKKIDNI
;
A
#
# COMPACT_ATOMS: atom_id res chain seq x y z
N MET A 1 -52.26 48.98 9.72
CA MET A 1 -51.36 48.70 10.87
C MET A 1 -51.43 47.25 11.20
N GLU A 2 -50.27 46.59 11.19
CA GLU A 2 -50.20 45.21 11.63
C GLU A 2 -50.39 45.13 13.15
N SER A 3 -51.12 44.14 13.59
CA SER A 3 -51.29 43.88 15.00
C SER A 3 -49.95 43.47 15.62
N PRO A 4 -49.54 43.99 16.80
CA PRO A 4 -48.34 43.50 17.45
C PRO A 4 -48.35 41.99 17.75
N ILE A 5 -49.55 41.44 18.00
CA ILE A 5 -49.72 40.02 18.22
C ILE A 5 -49.43 39.22 16.94
N LEU A 6 -49.92 39.69 15.78
CA LEU A 6 -49.67 39.06 14.50
C LEU A 6 -48.17 39.09 14.14
N ASN A 7 -47.50 40.22 14.38
CA ASN A 7 -46.07 40.36 14.18
C ASN A 7 -45.24 39.40 15.09
N LEU A 8 -45.66 39.25 16.34
CA LEU A 8 -45.06 38.33 17.27
C LEU A 8 -45.24 36.88 16.83
N GLN A 9 -46.42 36.53 16.34
CA GLN A 9 -46.73 35.20 15.82
C GLN A 9 -45.87 34.87 14.59
N GLU A 10 -45.71 35.81 13.68
CA GLU A 10 -44.86 35.64 12.50
C GLU A 10 -43.40 35.43 12.87
N ARG A 11 -42.88 36.21 13.84
CA ARG A 11 -41.51 36.05 14.35
C ARG A 11 -41.34 34.70 15.03
N LEU A 12 -42.31 34.28 15.81
CA LEU A 12 -42.28 33.00 16.48
C LEU A 12 -42.25 31.84 15.47
N GLN A 13 -43.09 31.95 14.42
CA GLN A 13 -43.13 30.95 13.36
C GLN A 13 -41.80 30.87 12.62
N LYS A 14 -41.16 32.00 12.32
CA LYS A 14 -39.83 32.02 11.71
C LYS A 14 -38.77 31.33 12.58
N LEU A 15 -38.82 31.55 13.90
CA LEU A 15 -37.94 30.91 14.83
C LEU A 15 -38.15 29.39 14.88
N ILE A 16 -39.38 28.94 14.86
CA ILE A 16 -39.74 27.54 14.82
C ILE A 16 -39.21 26.87 13.52
N ASP A 17 -39.46 27.54 12.39
CA ASP A 17 -39.03 27.05 11.08
C ASP A 17 -37.49 26.96 11.00
N GLN A 18 -36.81 27.98 11.53
CA GLN A 18 -35.34 27.98 11.59
C GLN A 18 -34.81 26.90 12.51
N TYR A 19 -35.39 26.72 13.67
CA TYR A 19 -35.02 25.66 14.60
C TYR A 19 -35.19 24.28 13.96
N THR A 20 -36.31 24.07 13.27
CA THR A 20 -36.59 22.81 12.56
C THR A 20 -35.55 22.54 11.47
N ALA A 21 -35.23 23.57 10.68
CA ALA A 21 -34.23 23.48 9.63
C ALA A 21 -32.84 23.21 10.20
N ASP A 22 -32.45 23.92 11.26
CA ASP A 22 -31.14 23.75 11.92
C ASP A 22 -31.01 22.37 12.56
N LYS A 23 -32.10 21.87 13.15
CA LYS A 23 -32.10 20.52 13.72
C LYS A 23 -31.87 19.45 12.66
N LYS A 24 -32.50 19.62 11.49
CA LYS A 24 -32.34 18.73 10.35
C LYS A 24 -30.88 18.75 9.84
N VAL A 25 -30.29 19.93 9.72
CA VAL A 25 -28.88 20.10 9.33
C VAL A 25 -27.96 19.44 10.34
N MET A 26 -28.22 19.61 11.64
CA MET A 26 -27.44 18.96 12.68
C MET A 26 -27.50 17.44 12.59
N GLU A 27 -28.65 16.87 12.33
CA GLU A 27 -28.80 15.42 12.15
C GLU A 27 -28.03 14.91 10.93
N GLU A 28 -28.07 15.64 9.83
CA GLU A 28 -27.30 15.33 8.61
C GLU A 28 -25.80 15.42 8.88
N LEU A 29 -25.36 16.45 9.60
CA LEU A 29 -23.95 16.61 9.97
C LEU A 29 -23.46 15.49 10.87
N LYS A 30 -24.26 15.08 11.85
CA LYS A 30 -23.93 13.94 12.73
C LYS A 30 -23.79 12.65 11.92
N LYS A 31 -24.70 12.44 10.98
CA LYS A 31 -24.65 11.27 10.09
C LYS A 31 -23.37 11.30 9.23
N ASN A 32 -23.08 12.44 8.63
CA ASN A 32 -21.87 12.60 7.82
C ASN A 32 -20.60 12.40 8.64
N CYS A 33 -20.55 12.91 9.87
CA CYS A 33 -19.43 12.69 10.77
C CYS A 33 -19.23 11.22 11.11
N ALA A 34 -20.32 10.49 11.35
CA ALA A 34 -20.27 9.06 11.62
C ALA A 34 -19.77 8.28 10.40
N GLU A 35 -20.26 8.61 9.20
CA GLU A 35 -19.84 8.00 7.95
C GLU A 35 -18.35 8.27 7.67
N LEU A 36 -17.90 9.52 7.86
CA LEU A 36 -16.51 9.89 7.67
C LEU A 36 -15.59 9.19 8.68
N SER A 37 -16.04 9.04 9.93
CA SER A 37 -15.28 8.31 10.94
C SER A 37 -15.10 6.85 10.56
N GLU A 38 -16.16 6.21 10.05
CA GLU A 38 -16.10 4.83 9.59
C GLU A 38 -15.20 4.68 8.37
N GLU A 39 -15.33 5.58 7.40
CA GLU A 39 -14.45 5.59 6.22
C GLU A 39 -12.98 5.78 6.60
N ASN A 40 -12.70 6.66 7.56
CA ASN A 40 -11.36 6.86 8.08
C ASN A 40 -10.78 5.59 8.71
N MET A 41 -11.58 4.88 9.48
CA MET A 41 -11.17 3.61 10.06
C MET A 41 -10.86 2.57 9.00
N GLN A 42 -11.68 2.48 7.97
CA GLN A 42 -11.46 1.56 6.85
C GLN A 42 -10.20 1.92 6.06
N LEU A 43 -9.98 3.22 5.79
CA LEU A 43 -8.78 3.70 5.13
C LEU A 43 -7.52 3.42 5.95
N PHE A 44 -7.60 3.58 7.26
CA PHE A 44 -6.49 3.27 8.16
C PHE A 44 -6.12 1.79 8.10
N ALA A 45 -7.13 0.91 8.11
CA ALA A 45 -6.92 -0.51 7.98
C ALA A 45 -6.30 -0.88 6.63
N GLN A 46 -6.75 -0.24 5.54
CA GLN A 46 -6.17 -0.44 4.21
C GLN A 46 -4.71 0.02 4.14
N VAL A 47 -4.39 1.17 4.73
CA VAL A 47 -3.02 1.67 4.79
C VAL A 47 -2.11 0.69 5.54
N GLU A 48 -2.57 0.16 6.67
CA GLU A 48 -1.81 -0.84 7.43
C GLU A 48 -1.59 -2.12 6.61
N GLU A 49 -2.61 -2.57 5.90
CA GLU A 49 -2.50 -3.75 5.03
C GLU A 49 -1.51 -3.53 3.89
N TYR A 50 -1.56 -2.38 3.22
CA TYR A 50 -0.61 -2.04 2.16
C TYR A 50 0.82 -1.91 2.69
N ALA A 51 0.99 -1.34 3.87
CA ALA A 51 2.31 -1.24 4.50
C ALA A 51 2.89 -2.64 4.80
N LYS A 52 2.07 -3.55 5.27
CA LYS A 52 2.47 -4.94 5.52
C LYS A 52 2.83 -5.66 4.22
N LEU A 53 2.00 -5.53 3.19
CA LEU A 53 2.26 -6.12 1.87
C LEU A 53 3.55 -5.57 1.26
N SER A 54 3.79 -4.26 1.38
CA SER A 54 5.02 -3.63 0.91
C SER A 54 6.24 -4.16 1.64
N SER A 55 6.16 -4.29 2.96
CA SER A 55 7.25 -4.87 3.77
C SER A 55 7.54 -6.32 3.41
N ASP A 56 6.49 -7.13 3.21
CA ASP A 56 6.63 -8.53 2.79
C ASP A 56 7.24 -8.64 1.39
N SER A 57 6.82 -7.78 0.46
CA SER A 57 7.38 -7.71 -0.89
C SER A 57 8.86 -7.33 -0.88
N ASP A 58 9.25 -6.36 -0.07
CA ASP A 58 10.65 -5.95 0.08
C ASP A 58 11.50 -7.08 0.66
N ALA A 59 10.99 -7.82 1.63
CA ALA A 59 11.66 -8.97 2.20
C ALA A 59 11.85 -10.10 1.17
N GLN A 60 10.83 -10.38 0.36
CA GLN A 60 10.90 -11.36 -0.71
C GLN A 60 11.88 -10.95 -1.80
N LEU A 61 11.88 -9.67 -2.17
CA LEU A 61 12.83 -9.14 -3.16
C LEU A 61 14.27 -9.28 -2.69
N LYS A 62 14.52 -8.98 -1.42
CA LYS A 62 15.84 -9.12 -0.81
C LYS A 62 16.29 -10.58 -0.79
N ALA A 63 15.41 -11.50 -0.42
CA ALA A 63 15.69 -12.93 -0.41
C ALA A 63 16.00 -13.44 -1.82
N LEU A 64 15.22 -13.03 -2.83
CA LEU A 64 15.47 -13.36 -4.24
C LEU A 64 16.80 -12.82 -4.73
N GLN A 65 17.17 -11.62 -4.33
CA GLN A 65 18.44 -11.00 -4.69
C GLN A 65 19.63 -11.78 -4.10
N GLU A 66 19.51 -12.22 -2.86
CA GLU A 66 20.52 -13.05 -2.20
C GLU A 66 20.67 -14.42 -2.88
N GLU A 67 19.56 -15.06 -3.23
CA GLU A 67 19.56 -16.31 -3.99
C GLU A 67 20.20 -16.14 -5.37
N HIS A 68 19.85 -15.07 -6.06
CA HIS A 68 20.41 -14.75 -7.37
C HIS A 68 21.93 -14.56 -7.30
N ASN A 69 22.40 -13.82 -6.31
CA ASN A 69 23.83 -13.59 -6.11
C ASN A 69 24.57 -14.90 -5.78
N ALA A 70 23.99 -15.75 -4.96
CA ALA A 70 24.56 -17.06 -4.62
C ALA A 70 24.60 -17.97 -5.86
N LEU A 71 23.56 -18.00 -6.67
CA LEU A 71 23.52 -18.75 -7.93
C LEU A 71 24.54 -18.25 -8.93
N LYS A 72 24.69 -16.94 -9.05
CA LYS A 72 25.66 -16.32 -9.93
C LYS A 72 27.10 -16.70 -9.55
N ALA A 73 27.40 -16.64 -8.25
CA ALA A 73 28.71 -17.04 -7.75
C ALA A 73 29.00 -18.52 -8.02
N LYS A 74 28.02 -19.38 -7.82
CA LYS A 74 28.13 -20.81 -8.08
C LYS A 74 28.29 -21.09 -9.57
N HIS A 75 27.59 -20.36 -10.41
CA HIS A 75 27.72 -20.46 -11.87
C HIS A 75 29.15 -20.08 -12.33
N GLU A 76 29.69 -18.99 -11.80
CA GLU A 76 31.08 -18.56 -12.10
C GLU A 76 32.07 -19.59 -11.64
N GLU A 77 31.90 -20.17 -10.46
CA GLU A 77 32.74 -21.23 -9.95
C GLU A 77 32.75 -22.48 -10.87
N LEU A 78 31.53 -22.89 -11.30
CA LEU A 78 31.37 -24.02 -12.23
C LEU A 78 32.03 -23.74 -13.58
N GLN A 79 31.88 -22.52 -14.11
CA GLN A 79 32.54 -22.13 -15.36
C GLN A 79 34.08 -22.18 -15.24
N ASN A 80 34.64 -21.71 -14.12
CA ASN A 80 36.06 -21.76 -13.89
C ASN A 80 36.58 -23.21 -13.77
N MET A 81 35.81 -24.06 -13.11
CA MET A 81 36.10 -25.49 -13.04
C MET A 81 36.09 -26.14 -14.41
N LEU A 82 35.09 -25.84 -15.21
CA LEU A 82 34.96 -26.37 -16.57
C LEU A 82 36.13 -25.92 -17.45
N PHE A 83 36.49 -24.66 -17.37
CA PHE A 83 37.63 -24.10 -18.09
C PHE A 83 38.94 -24.76 -17.68
N GLY A 84 39.12 -25.03 -16.40
CA GLY A 84 40.27 -25.77 -15.88
C GLY A 84 40.33 -27.23 -16.40
N ILE A 85 39.19 -27.91 -16.48
CA ILE A 85 39.09 -29.26 -17.04
C ILE A 85 39.42 -29.26 -18.55
N GLU A 86 38.91 -28.29 -19.30
CA GLU A 86 39.21 -28.15 -20.74
C GLU A 86 40.69 -27.91 -20.98
N ASN A 87 41.33 -27.04 -20.20
CA ASN A 87 42.78 -26.82 -20.29
C ASN A 87 43.60 -28.06 -19.94
N PHE A 88 43.17 -28.78 -18.92
CA PHE A 88 43.85 -30.04 -18.55
C PHE A 88 43.73 -31.08 -19.67
N ALA A 89 42.55 -31.21 -20.27
CA ALA A 89 42.32 -32.13 -21.38
C ALA A 89 43.16 -31.76 -22.61
N ASP A 90 43.22 -30.47 -22.94
CA ASP A 90 44.01 -29.97 -24.06
C ASP A 90 45.51 -30.24 -23.85
N ASP A 91 46.03 -30.00 -22.65
CA ASP A 91 47.41 -30.26 -22.29
C ASP A 91 47.75 -31.79 -22.36
N ALA A 92 46.81 -32.62 -21.93
CA ALA A 92 46.99 -34.08 -22.01
C ALA A 92 47.02 -34.55 -23.45
N ILE A 93 46.18 -34.02 -24.31
CA ILE A 93 46.13 -34.33 -25.76
C ILE A 93 47.45 -33.90 -26.41
N LYS A 94 47.95 -32.72 -26.13
CA LYS A 94 49.21 -32.22 -26.66
C LYS A 94 50.39 -33.09 -26.23
N LYS A 95 50.41 -33.57 -25.00
CA LYS A 95 51.46 -34.49 -24.50
C LYS A 95 51.39 -35.82 -25.23
N ILE A 96 50.21 -36.34 -25.52
CA ILE A 96 50.06 -37.59 -26.26
C ILE A 96 50.50 -37.41 -27.70
N ASP A 97 50.19 -36.30 -28.36
CA ASP A 97 50.58 -36.02 -29.75
C ASP A 97 52.11 -35.86 -29.92
N ASN A 98 52.82 -35.46 -28.85
CA ASN A 98 54.28 -35.28 -28.88
C ASN A 98 55.06 -36.55 -28.57
N ILE A 99 54.38 -37.60 -28.24
CA ILE A 99 54.99 -38.94 -28.10
C ILE A 99 55.17 -39.60 -29.43
#